data_855ca85b861cbc4654ae703a850701c5
#
_entry.id   855ca85b861cbc4654ae703a850701c5
#
_cell.length_a   1.000
_cell.length_b   1.000
_cell.length_c   1.000
_cell.angle_alpha   90.00
_cell.angle_beta   90.00
_cell.angle_gamma   90.00
#
_symmetry.space_group_name_H-M   'P 1'
#
loop_
_entity.id
_entity.type
_entity.pdbx_description
1 polymer ?
#
loop_
_entity_poly.entity_id
_entity_poly.type
_entity_poly.pdbx_seq_one_letter_code
_entity_poly.pdbx_strand_id
1 'polypeptide(L)'
;SSPAEIYLSLAALRVGGTLTATRVGIAARVLAEFGKLKSVEAKIILGAAVIDDVMGLIILAVVSALITTTNSGGGITVDLLTVGIITGKAVGFLFAAIILGNLFTRKLFVFVHSLKARGSLLLGALSYTFVFAYLAQLAGLAPIIGAFAAGLLLAKTHQKDLIEDRLKPVADVFIPIFFIMVGSAVDISVFNPFIKENIAVIILALVLFTIAVIGKLVSGLGAFSIRANKLVIGIGMIPRGEV
;
A
#
# COMPACT_ATOMS: atom_id res chain seq x y z
N SER A 1 2.96 -27.07 17.47
CA SER A 1 2.09 -26.73 16.33
C SER A 1 2.54 -27.55 15.12
N SER A 2 1.61 -28.18 14.44
CA SER A 2 1.88 -28.96 13.25
C SER A 2 2.31 -28.03 12.10
N PRO A 3 3.14 -28.50 11.12
CA PRO A 3 3.48 -27.70 9.95
C PRO A 3 2.25 -27.10 9.25
N ALA A 4 1.13 -27.81 9.23
CA ALA A 4 -0.12 -27.36 8.64
C ALA A 4 -0.75 -26.17 9.38
N GLU A 5 -0.72 -26.15 10.72
CA GLU A 5 -1.21 -25.00 11.51
C GLU A 5 -0.37 -23.74 11.28
N ILE A 6 0.93 -23.94 11.06
CA ILE A 6 1.88 -22.88 10.75
C ILE A 6 1.57 -22.26 9.38
N TYR A 7 1.39 -23.08 8.34
CA TYR A 7 1.02 -22.60 7.01
C TYR A 7 -0.35 -21.91 7.02
N LEU A 8 -1.30 -22.41 7.78
CA LEU A 8 -2.64 -21.82 7.89
C LEU A 8 -2.60 -20.47 8.58
N SER A 9 -1.81 -20.31 9.65
CA SER A 9 -1.67 -19.03 10.36
C SER A 9 -0.95 -17.98 9.53
N LEU A 10 0.07 -18.37 8.75
CA LEU A 10 0.77 -17.47 7.82
C LEU A 10 -0.11 -17.07 6.63
N ALA A 11 -0.90 -17.99 6.11
CA ALA A 11 -1.88 -17.70 5.06
C ALA A 11 -2.95 -16.73 5.59
N ALA A 12 -3.47 -16.95 6.80
CA ALA A 12 -4.44 -16.06 7.44
C ALA A 12 -3.88 -14.66 7.69
N LEU A 13 -2.61 -14.55 8.13
CA LEU A 13 -1.92 -13.28 8.30
C LEU A 13 -1.71 -12.53 6.97
N ARG A 14 -1.35 -13.24 5.90
CA ARG A 14 -1.23 -12.65 4.56
C ARG A 14 -2.58 -12.13 4.07
N VAL A 15 -3.62 -12.96 4.15
CA VAL A 15 -4.98 -12.58 3.75
C VAL A 15 -5.50 -11.41 4.60
N GLY A 16 -5.26 -11.43 5.92
CA GLY A 16 -5.62 -10.32 6.80
C GLY A 16 -4.89 -9.02 6.44
N GLY A 17 -3.61 -9.09 6.10
CA GLY A 17 -2.81 -7.94 5.67
C GLY A 17 -3.30 -7.34 4.35
N THR A 18 -3.62 -8.18 3.36
CA THR A 18 -4.15 -7.72 2.06
C THR A 18 -5.56 -7.13 2.18
N LEU A 19 -6.36 -7.58 3.16
CA LEU A 19 -7.71 -7.07 3.39
C LEU A 19 -7.74 -5.64 3.97
N THR A 20 -6.63 -5.10 4.45
CA THR A 20 -6.60 -3.76 5.07
C THR A 20 -6.44 -2.62 4.06
N ALA A 21 -5.78 -2.83 2.93
CA ALA A 21 -5.43 -1.78 1.97
C ALA A 21 -6.65 -1.15 1.26
N THR A 22 -6.69 0.20 1.19
CA THR A 22 -7.72 0.99 0.49
C THR A 22 -7.05 1.85 -0.57
N ARG A 23 -7.56 1.89 -1.81
CA ARG A 23 -6.96 2.72 -2.86
C ARG A 23 -7.46 4.16 -2.85
N VAL A 24 -6.56 5.08 -2.55
CA VAL A 24 -6.78 6.54 -2.63
C VAL A 24 -7.15 6.97 -4.05
N GLY A 25 -6.49 6.41 -5.07
CA GLY A 25 -6.63 6.84 -6.45
C GLY A 25 -8.03 6.65 -7.03
N ILE A 26 -8.68 5.51 -6.77
CA ILE A 26 -10.04 5.24 -7.26
C ILE A 26 -11.04 6.17 -6.57
N ALA A 27 -10.98 6.28 -5.24
CA ALA A 27 -11.87 7.15 -4.49
C ALA A 27 -11.70 8.63 -4.90
N ALA A 28 -10.45 9.08 -5.11
CA ALA A 28 -10.17 10.44 -5.57
C ALA A 28 -10.75 10.71 -6.95
N ARG A 29 -10.62 9.76 -7.89
CA ARG A 29 -11.15 9.89 -9.26
C ARG A 29 -12.67 9.97 -9.27
N VAL A 30 -13.34 9.07 -8.58
CA VAL A 30 -14.80 9.06 -8.47
C VAL A 30 -15.31 10.36 -7.85
N LEU A 31 -14.69 10.81 -6.74
CA LEU A 31 -15.03 12.07 -6.10
C LEU A 31 -14.79 13.29 -7.01
N ALA A 32 -13.77 13.22 -7.87
CA ALA A 32 -13.48 14.27 -8.87
C ALA A 32 -14.57 14.32 -9.93
N GLU A 33 -14.99 13.17 -10.46
CA GLU A 33 -16.06 13.07 -11.48
C GLU A 33 -17.39 13.61 -10.96
N PHE A 34 -17.69 13.40 -9.67
CA PHE A 34 -18.86 14.00 -9.01
C PHE A 34 -18.66 15.46 -8.56
N GLY A 35 -17.52 16.07 -8.80
CA GLY A 35 -17.20 17.44 -8.36
C GLY A 35 -17.17 17.62 -6.85
N LYS A 36 -16.99 16.54 -6.07
CA LYS A 36 -17.06 16.49 -4.61
C LYS A 36 -15.69 16.42 -3.90
N LEU A 37 -14.57 16.59 -4.61
CA LEU A 37 -13.22 16.54 -4.04
C LEU A 37 -12.99 17.51 -2.87
N LYS A 38 -13.71 18.65 -2.85
CA LYS A 38 -13.58 19.66 -1.81
C LYS A 38 -14.51 19.42 -0.60
N SER A 39 -15.37 18.41 -0.66
CA SER A 39 -16.29 18.08 0.45
C SER A 39 -15.53 17.60 1.70
N VAL A 40 -16.20 17.67 2.83
CA VAL A 40 -15.63 17.20 4.12
C VAL A 40 -15.41 15.68 4.06
N GLU A 41 -16.38 14.96 3.50
CA GLU A 41 -16.31 13.52 3.30
C GLU A 41 -15.11 13.12 2.45
N ALA A 42 -14.88 13.81 1.33
CA ALA A 42 -13.73 13.55 0.46
C ALA A 42 -12.40 13.71 1.18
N LYS A 43 -12.24 14.78 1.97
CA LYS A 43 -11.03 15.02 2.75
C LYS A 43 -10.78 13.92 3.78
N ILE A 44 -11.85 13.42 4.42
CA ILE A 44 -11.76 12.33 5.38
C ILE A 44 -11.39 11.02 4.67
N ILE A 45 -12.07 10.67 3.57
CA ILE A 45 -11.80 9.46 2.79
C ILE A 45 -10.34 9.45 2.30
N LEU A 46 -9.89 10.54 1.67
CA LEU A 46 -8.53 10.64 1.15
C LEU A 46 -7.47 10.62 2.27
N GLY A 47 -7.73 11.32 3.38
CA GLY A 47 -6.83 11.31 4.53
C GLY A 47 -6.74 9.93 5.20
N ALA A 48 -7.88 9.29 5.41
CA ALA A 48 -7.94 7.95 5.98
C ALA A 48 -7.26 6.91 5.08
N ALA A 49 -7.45 7.01 3.75
CA ALA A 49 -6.83 6.11 2.80
C ALA A 49 -5.30 6.25 2.77
N VAL A 50 -4.74 7.47 2.89
CA VAL A 50 -3.28 7.66 3.02
C VAL A 50 -2.73 7.02 4.31
N ILE A 51 -3.46 7.13 5.43
CA ILE A 51 -3.07 6.48 6.69
C ILE A 51 -3.16 4.95 6.54
N ASP A 52 -4.19 4.46 5.89
CA ASP A 52 -4.41 3.03 5.60
C ASP A 52 -3.26 2.44 4.76
N ASP A 53 -2.79 3.16 3.75
CA ASP A 53 -1.62 2.78 2.94
C ASP A 53 -0.36 2.62 3.82
N VAL A 54 -0.09 3.59 4.70
CA VAL A 54 1.06 3.51 5.63
C VAL A 54 0.90 2.32 6.58
N MET A 55 -0.29 2.11 7.14
CA MET A 55 -0.58 0.97 8.03
C MET A 55 -0.44 -0.36 7.30
N GLY A 56 -0.95 -0.45 6.06
CA GLY A 56 -0.79 -1.62 5.19
C GLY A 56 0.67 -1.97 4.93
N LEU A 57 1.52 -0.97 4.65
CA LEU A 57 2.96 -1.16 4.47
C LEU A 57 3.65 -1.66 5.74
N ILE A 58 3.26 -1.17 6.91
CA ILE A 58 3.80 -1.64 8.20
C ILE A 58 3.41 -3.10 8.43
N ILE A 59 2.13 -3.45 8.20
CA ILE A 59 1.64 -4.83 8.32
C ILE A 59 2.39 -5.74 7.34
N LEU A 60 2.57 -5.31 6.09
CA LEU A 60 3.32 -6.06 5.08
C LEU A 60 4.77 -6.28 5.52
N ALA A 61 5.42 -5.28 6.10
CA ALA A 61 6.79 -5.40 6.61
C ALA A 61 6.88 -6.47 7.72
N VAL A 62 5.93 -6.45 8.66
CA VAL A 62 5.86 -7.43 9.76
C VAL A 62 5.63 -8.84 9.21
N VAL A 63 4.65 -9.01 8.33
CA VAL A 63 4.31 -10.32 7.74
C VAL A 63 5.47 -10.85 6.91
N SER A 64 6.12 -10.03 6.08
CA SER A 64 7.27 -10.44 5.27
C SER A 64 8.44 -10.89 6.13
N ALA A 65 8.72 -10.19 7.22
CA ALA A 65 9.80 -10.56 8.12
C ALA A 65 9.52 -11.84 8.91
N LEU A 66 8.27 -12.06 9.35
CA LEU A 66 7.86 -13.30 9.99
C LEU A 66 8.06 -14.51 9.06
N ILE A 67 7.73 -14.34 7.77
CA ILE A 67 7.90 -15.40 6.76
C ILE A 67 9.38 -15.72 6.54
N THR A 68 10.24 -14.70 6.48
CA THR A 68 11.69 -14.88 6.27
C THR A 68 12.32 -15.64 7.43
N THR A 69 11.90 -15.35 8.66
CA THR A 69 12.39 -16.01 9.88
C THR A 69 11.98 -17.49 9.93
N THR A 70 10.79 -17.82 9.44
CA THR A 70 10.27 -19.22 9.40
C THR A 70 11.03 -20.09 8.40
N ASN A 71 11.41 -19.53 7.25
CA ASN A 71 12.18 -20.24 6.21
C ASN A 71 13.62 -20.53 6.63
N SER A 72 14.14 -19.86 7.66
CA SER A 72 15.50 -20.03 8.20
C SER A 72 15.59 -21.09 9.30
N GLY A 73 14.57 -21.94 9.50
CA GLY A 73 14.62 -23.11 10.43
C GLY A 73 14.31 -22.78 11.89
N GLY A 74 13.96 -21.54 12.21
CA GLY A 74 13.45 -21.14 13.52
C GLY A 74 11.95 -21.43 13.60
N GLY A 75 11.51 -22.23 14.61
CA GLY A 75 10.07 -22.44 14.86
C GLY A 75 9.35 -21.11 15.00
N ILE A 76 8.06 -21.05 14.61
CA ILE A 76 7.22 -19.86 14.76
C ILE A 76 6.96 -19.63 16.25
N THR A 77 7.84 -18.93 16.90
CA THR A 77 7.48 -18.13 18.05
C THR A 77 7.29 -16.71 17.51
N VAL A 78 6.02 -16.28 17.41
CA VAL A 78 5.71 -14.86 17.18
C VAL A 78 6.18 -14.13 18.43
N ASP A 79 7.47 -13.83 18.46
CA ASP A 79 8.03 -13.06 19.54
C ASP A 79 7.58 -11.61 19.36
N LEU A 80 6.77 -11.13 20.31
CA LEU A 80 6.31 -9.74 20.36
C LEU A 80 7.46 -8.74 20.23
N LEU A 81 8.64 -9.12 20.70
CA LEU A 81 9.85 -8.32 20.60
C LEU A 81 10.29 -8.19 19.12
N THR A 82 10.30 -9.28 18.37
CA THR A 82 10.64 -9.29 16.93
C THR A 82 9.66 -8.45 16.12
N VAL A 83 8.35 -8.60 16.36
CA VAL A 83 7.32 -7.76 15.73
C VAL A 83 7.52 -6.29 16.08
N GLY A 84 7.82 -5.99 17.35
CA GLY A 84 8.10 -4.63 17.82
C GLY A 84 9.33 -4.00 17.15
N ILE A 85 10.41 -4.76 16.99
CA ILE A 85 11.63 -4.30 16.31
C ILE A 85 11.36 -4.01 14.83
N ILE A 86 10.63 -4.88 14.14
CA ILE A 86 10.33 -4.72 12.70
C ILE A 86 9.42 -3.51 12.49
N THR A 87 8.37 -3.40 13.29
CA THR A 87 7.47 -2.25 13.26
C THR A 87 8.23 -0.95 13.58
N GLY A 88 9.08 -0.98 14.61
CA GLY A 88 9.94 0.14 14.98
C GLY A 88 10.91 0.55 13.87
N LYS A 89 11.51 -0.42 13.15
CA LYS A 89 12.35 -0.16 11.97
C LYS A 89 11.56 0.48 10.83
N ALA A 90 10.36 -0.04 10.52
CA ALA A 90 9.53 0.49 9.44
C ALA A 90 9.07 1.94 9.73
N VAL A 91 8.55 2.18 10.93
CA VAL A 91 8.14 3.50 11.39
C VAL A 91 9.34 4.44 11.45
N GLY A 92 10.45 4.00 12.07
CA GLY A 92 11.69 4.78 12.17
C GLY A 92 12.26 5.14 10.79
N PHE A 93 12.26 4.20 9.84
CA PHE A 93 12.69 4.45 8.47
C PHE A 93 11.81 5.51 7.79
N LEU A 94 10.47 5.41 7.90
CA LEU A 94 9.55 6.38 7.32
C LEU A 94 9.76 7.77 7.92
N PHE A 95 9.89 7.87 9.25
CA PHE A 95 10.18 9.15 9.92
C PHE A 95 11.53 9.72 9.51
N ALA A 96 12.59 8.93 9.52
CA ALA A 96 13.92 9.35 9.08
C ALA A 96 13.89 9.78 7.59
N ALA A 97 13.26 9.00 6.73
CA ALA A 97 13.09 9.32 5.32
C ALA A 97 12.37 10.67 5.13
N ILE A 98 11.27 10.91 5.86
CA ILE A 98 10.50 12.16 5.76
C ILE A 98 11.32 13.35 6.28
N ILE A 99 12.02 13.21 7.42
CA ILE A 99 12.81 14.30 8.02
C ILE A 99 14.02 14.63 7.14
N LEU A 100 14.86 13.63 6.83
CA LEU A 100 16.05 13.83 6.02
C LEU A 100 15.71 14.18 4.58
N GLY A 101 14.68 13.51 4.03
CA GLY A 101 14.22 13.78 2.68
C GLY A 101 13.68 15.19 2.51
N ASN A 102 12.94 15.72 3.48
CA ASN A 102 12.40 17.08 3.41
C ASN A 102 13.52 18.15 3.34
N LEU A 103 14.67 17.88 3.94
CA LEU A 103 15.83 18.77 3.88
C LEU A 103 16.52 18.75 2.51
N PHE A 104 16.63 17.58 1.88
CA PHE A 104 17.42 17.38 0.66
C PHE A 104 16.58 17.39 -0.62
N THR A 105 15.38 16.82 -0.61
CA THR A 105 14.56 16.60 -1.81
C THR A 105 14.28 17.90 -2.55
N ARG A 106 13.89 18.94 -1.82
CA ARG A 106 13.56 20.23 -2.42
C ARG A 106 14.76 20.86 -3.16
N LYS A 107 15.93 20.86 -2.53
CA LYS A 107 17.17 21.39 -3.15
C LYS A 107 17.61 20.55 -4.34
N LEU A 108 17.54 19.22 -4.21
CA LEU A 108 17.89 18.28 -5.25
C LEU A 108 17.02 18.47 -6.49
N PHE A 109 15.70 18.58 -6.34
CA PHE A 109 14.78 18.72 -7.48
C PHE A 109 14.79 20.10 -8.11
N VAL A 110 15.10 21.15 -7.38
CA VAL A 110 15.42 22.47 -7.95
C VAL A 110 16.68 22.37 -8.81
N PHE A 111 17.73 21.70 -8.36
CA PHE A 111 18.97 21.48 -9.13
C PHE A 111 18.70 20.60 -10.36
N VAL A 112 18.00 19.46 -10.22
CA VAL A 112 17.64 18.57 -11.35
C VAL A 112 16.82 19.32 -12.40
N HIS A 113 15.92 20.19 -11.98
CA HIS A 113 15.12 21.02 -12.88
C HIS A 113 15.97 22.06 -13.62
N SER A 114 17.01 22.61 -12.98
CA SER A 114 17.92 23.60 -13.57
C SER A 114 18.81 23.03 -14.69
N LEU A 115 18.99 21.70 -14.74
CA LEU A 115 19.80 21.03 -15.77
C LEU A 115 19.24 21.18 -17.19
N LYS A 116 17.96 21.59 -17.33
CA LYS A 116 17.26 21.81 -18.62
C LYS A 116 17.39 20.65 -19.64
N ALA A 117 17.90 19.49 -19.23
CA ALA A 117 18.02 18.31 -20.07
C ALA A 117 16.68 17.64 -20.25
N ARG A 118 16.40 17.17 -21.47
CA ARG A 118 15.15 16.48 -21.79
C ARG A 118 15.06 15.19 -20.95
N GLY A 119 14.08 15.09 -20.06
CA GLY A 119 13.87 13.91 -19.21
C GLY A 119 14.59 13.94 -17.85
N SER A 120 15.35 15.00 -17.51
CA SER A 120 16.08 15.09 -16.24
C SER A 120 15.17 14.88 -15.01
N LEU A 121 13.96 15.47 -15.02
CA LEU A 121 12.99 15.31 -13.94
C LEU A 121 12.48 13.86 -13.82
N LEU A 122 12.21 13.19 -14.94
CA LEU A 122 11.77 11.78 -14.95
C LEU A 122 12.88 10.88 -14.41
N LEU A 123 14.07 10.98 -14.96
CA LEU A 123 15.21 10.17 -14.52
C LEU A 123 15.57 10.47 -13.07
N GLY A 124 15.53 11.73 -12.67
CA GLY A 124 15.75 12.14 -11.28
C GLY A 124 14.73 11.54 -10.32
N ALA A 125 13.44 11.56 -10.69
CA ALA A 125 12.37 10.98 -9.86
C ALA A 125 12.49 9.47 -9.75
N LEU A 126 12.75 8.77 -10.87
CA LEU A 126 12.94 7.32 -10.86
C LEU A 126 14.19 6.92 -10.06
N SER A 127 15.33 7.56 -10.30
CA SER A 127 16.57 7.28 -9.55
C SER A 127 16.38 7.53 -8.07
N TYR A 128 15.72 8.62 -7.71
CA TYR A 128 15.39 8.95 -6.33
C TYR A 128 14.54 7.86 -5.67
N THR A 129 13.50 7.41 -6.37
CA THR A 129 12.61 6.33 -5.90
C THR A 129 13.37 5.02 -5.73
N PHE A 130 14.24 4.64 -6.67
CA PHE A 130 15.05 3.43 -6.56
C PHE A 130 16.08 3.49 -5.44
N VAL A 131 16.69 4.66 -5.20
CA VAL A 131 17.60 4.84 -4.06
C VAL A 131 16.86 4.63 -2.74
N PHE A 132 15.67 5.21 -2.58
CA PHE A 132 14.88 5.02 -1.37
C PHE A 132 14.39 3.57 -1.21
N ALA A 133 13.99 2.92 -2.31
CA ALA A 133 13.65 1.50 -2.32
C ALA A 133 14.82 0.62 -1.88
N TYR A 134 16.03 0.93 -2.36
CA TYR A 134 17.26 0.24 -1.97
C TYR A 134 17.62 0.49 -0.50
N LEU A 135 17.50 1.73 -0.01
CA LEU A 135 17.72 2.05 1.41
C LEU A 135 16.75 1.31 2.33
N ALA A 136 15.47 1.18 1.93
CA ALA A 136 14.49 0.38 2.67
C ALA A 136 14.92 -1.09 2.71
N GLN A 137 15.39 -1.64 1.59
CA GLN A 137 15.87 -3.03 1.51
C GLN A 137 17.11 -3.24 2.41
N LEU A 138 18.04 -2.31 2.45
CA LEU A 138 19.18 -2.36 3.37
C LEU A 138 18.77 -2.33 4.86
N ALA A 139 17.66 -1.63 5.17
CA ALA A 139 17.06 -1.64 6.51
C ALA A 139 16.29 -2.94 6.83
N GLY A 140 16.24 -3.90 5.90
CA GLY A 140 15.48 -5.14 6.04
C GLY A 140 13.97 -4.98 5.83
N LEU A 141 13.56 -3.92 5.11
CA LEU A 141 12.16 -3.62 4.80
C LEU A 141 11.86 -3.92 3.32
N ALA A 142 10.58 -4.08 2.98
CA ALA A 142 10.18 -4.23 1.59
C ALA A 142 10.51 -2.95 0.79
N PRO A 143 11.06 -3.05 -0.45
CA PRO A 143 11.44 -1.90 -1.28
C PRO A 143 10.29 -0.92 -1.54
N ILE A 144 9.05 -1.40 -1.56
CA ILE A 144 7.86 -0.59 -1.76
C ILE A 144 7.70 0.50 -0.67
N ILE A 145 8.16 0.26 0.57
CA ILE A 145 8.13 1.24 1.66
C ILE A 145 9.03 2.44 1.34
N GLY A 146 10.21 2.16 0.79
CA GLY A 146 11.13 3.20 0.35
C GLY A 146 10.59 3.98 -0.84
N ALA A 147 10.04 3.29 -1.84
CA ALA A 147 9.41 3.93 -3.00
C ALA A 147 8.22 4.82 -2.59
N PHE A 148 7.40 4.38 -1.64
CA PHE A 148 6.31 5.17 -1.08
C PHE A 148 6.82 6.43 -0.35
N ALA A 149 7.84 6.28 0.50
CA ALA A 149 8.48 7.41 1.18
C ALA A 149 9.01 8.44 0.17
N ALA A 150 9.67 7.98 -0.89
CA ALA A 150 10.14 8.85 -1.97
C ALA A 150 8.98 9.60 -2.64
N GLY A 151 7.88 8.92 -2.94
CA GLY A 151 6.66 9.53 -3.51
C GLY A 151 6.08 10.62 -2.61
N LEU A 152 5.99 10.38 -1.30
CA LEU A 152 5.55 11.38 -0.32
C LEU A 152 6.44 12.64 -0.30
N LEU A 153 7.74 12.45 -0.45
CA LEU A 153 8.70 13.55 -0.49
C LEU A 153 8.60 14.34 -1.80
N LEU A 154 8.47 13.66 -2.92
CA LEU A 154 8.27 14.27 -4.24
C LEU A 154 6.96 15.06 -4.29
N ALA A 155 5.91 14.58 -3.66
CA ALA A 155 4.61 15.27 -3.56
C ALA A 155 4.68 16.62 -2.85
N LYS A 156 5.74 16.87 -2.05
CA LYS A 156 5.99 18.15 -1.35
C LYS A 156 6.88 19.11 -2.17
N THR A 157 7.37 18.72 -3.33
CA THR A 157 8.21 19.58 -4.18
C THR A 157 7.37 20.53 -5.02
N HIS A 158 7.97 21.66 -5.42
CA HIS A 158 7.31 22.59 -6.36
C HIS A 158 7.13 22.00 -7.76
N GLN A 159 7.92 20.97 -8.11
CA GLN A 159 7.90 20.29 -9.39
C GLN A 159 6.93 19.09 -9.42
N LYS A 160 6.11 18.91 -8.39
CA LYS A 160 5.20 17.77 -8.24
C LYS A 160 4.41 17.48 -9.51
N ASP A 161 3.69 18.49 -10.03
CA ASP A 161 2.80 18.31 -11.18
C ASP A 161 3.59 17.92 -12.44
N LEU A 162 4.77 18.54 -12.65
CA LEU A 162 5.68 18.20 -13.76
C LEU A 162 6.25 16.77 -13.63
N ILE A 163 6.56 16.34 -12.41
CA ILE A 163 7.04 14.98 -12.14
C ILE A 163 5.93 13.99 -12.41
N GLU A 164 4.71 14.26 -11.93
CA GLU A 164 3.54 13.41 -12.13
C GLU A 164 3.23 13.23 -13.62
N ASP A 165 3.20 14.32 -14.40
CA ASP A 165 2.96 14.28 -15.84
C ASP A 165 4.03 13.48 -16.60
N ARG A 166 5.29 13.48 -16.13
CA ARG A 166 6.37 12.72 -16.75
C ARG A 166 6.40 11.25 -16.32
N LEU A 167 5.97 10.93 -15.09
CA LEU A 167 5.89 9.57 -14.60
C LEU A 167 4.67 8.82 -15.13
N LYS A 168 3.56 9.52 -15.40
CA LYS A 168 2.31 8.92 -15.85
C LYS A 168 2.47 8.02 -17.09
N PRO A 169 3.14 8.42 -18.18
CA PRO A 169 3.35 7.54 -19.32
C PRO A 169 4.16 6.27 -18.99
N VAL A 170 5.10 6.37 -18.06
CA VAL A 170 5.87 5.21 -17.59
C VAL A 170 4.96 4.26 -16.81
N ALA A 171 4.15 4.80 -15.89
CA ALA A 171 3.17 4.04 -15.14
C ALA A 171 2.14 3.36 -16.07
N ASP A 172 1.65 4.06 -17.10
CA ASP A 172 0.69 3.54 -18.07
C ASP A 172 1.22 2.31 -18.85
N VAL A 173 2.54 2.16 -18.97
CA VAL A 173 3.17 0.97 -19.57
C VAL A 173 3.37 -0.14 -18.53
N PHE A 174 3.91 0.18 -17.36
CA PHE A 174 4.29 -0.84 -16.37
C PHE A 174 3.09 -1.40 -15.60
N ILE A 175 2.06 -0.60 -15.33
CA ILE A 175 0.88 -1.04 -14.58
C ILE A 175 0.13 -2.18 -15.30
N PRO A 176 -0.19 -2.12 -16.61
CA PRO A 176 -0.81 -3.25 -17.29
C PRO A 176 0.05 -4.51 -17.31
N ILE A 177 1.37 -4.36 -17.50
CA ILE A 177 2.31 -5.49 -17.48
C ILE A 177 2.28 -6.18 -16.12
N PHE A 178 2.32 -5.39 -15.04
CA PHE A 178 2.22 -5.89 -13.67
C PHE A 178 0.92 -6.68 -13.46
N PHE A 179 -0.23 -6.11 -13.86
CA PHE A 179 -1.51 -6.81 -13.70
C PHE A 179 -1.63 -8.09 -14.52
N ILE A 180 -1.05 -8.11 -15.74
CA ILE A 180 -1.00 -9.32 -16.56
C ILE A 180 -0.13 -10.39 -15.86
N MET A 181 1.04 -10.01 -15.34
CA MET A 181 1.92 -10.93 -14.64
C MET A 181 1.25 -11.52 -13.37
N VAL A 182 0.65 -10.67 -12.56
CA VAL A 182 -0.06 -11.10 -11.34
C VAL A 182 -1.27 -11.94 -11.70
N GLY A 183 -2.07 -11.52 -12.68
CA GLY A 183 -3.24 -12.26 -13.15
C GLY A 183 -2.89 -13.63 -13.73
N SER A 184 -1.78 -13.74 -14.46
CA SER A 184 -1.32 -15.03 -15.01
C SER A 184 -0.82 -16.01 -13.95
N ALA A 185 -0.43 -15.52 -12.79
CA ALA A 185 -0.02 -16.36 -11.65
C ALA A 185 -1.21 -16.93 -10.85
N VAL A 186 -2.42 -16.42 -11.10
CA VAL A 186 -3.65 -16.87 -10.42
C VAL A 186 -4.15 -18.15 -11.08
N ASP A 187 -4.29 -19.21 -10.31
CA ASP A 187 -4.93 -20.44 -10.77
C ASP A 187 -6.45 -20.28 -10.74
N ILE A 188 -7.01 -20.02 -11.93
CA ILE A 188 -8.46 -19.84 -12.12
C ILE A 188 -9.26 -21.11 -11.81
N SER A 189 -8.61 -22.29 -11.87
CA SER A 189 -9.28 -23.58 -11.61
C SER A 189 -9.84 -23.67 -10.19
N VAL A 190 -9.25 -22.94 -9.25
CA VAL A 190 -9.69 -22.85 -7.84
C VAL A 190 -11.10 -22.25 -7.71
N PHE A 191 -11.53 -21.42 -8.68
CA PHE A 191 -12.87 -20.83 -8.69
C PHE A 191 -13.93 -21.72 -9.36
N ASN A 192 -13.59 -22.92 -9.80
CA ASN A 192 -14.54 -23.85 -10.39
C ASN A 192 -15.44 -24.47 -9.30
N PRO A 193 -16.76 -24.14 -9.26
CA PRO A 193 -17.66 -24.63 -8.21
C PRO A 193 -18.04 -26.12 -8.37
N PHE A 194 -17.73 -26.74 -9.52
CA PHE A 194 -18.02 -28.16 -9.78
C PHE A 194 -17.02 -29.10 -9.10
N ILE A 195 -15.89 -28.58 -8.61
CA ILE A 195 -14.89 -29.32 -7.86
C ILE A 195 -15.19 -29.14 -6.36
N LYS A 196 -15.54 -30.25 -5.68
CA LYS A 196 -15.94 -30.20 -4.25
C LYS A 196 -14.88 -29.59 -3.33
N GLU A 197 -13.59 -29.80 -3.62
CA GLU A 197 -12.46 -29.26 -2.87
C GLU A 197 -12.39 -27.72 -2.93
N ASN A 198 -12.85 -27.12 -4.05
CA ASN A 198 -12.83 -25.69 -4.25
C ASN A 198 -13.98 -24.94 -3.53
N ILE A 199 -15.05 -25.65 -3.18
CA ILE A 199 -16.21 -25.04 -2.51
C ILE A 199 -15.79 -24.36 -1.19
N ALA A 200 -14.93 -25.00 -0.42
CA ALA A 200 -14.43 -24.45 0.82
C ALA A 200 -13.64 -23.14 0.61
N VAL A 201 -12.84 -23.09 -0.45
CA VAL A 201 -12.05 -21.88 -0.82
C VAL A 201 -12.98 -20.75 -1.27
N ILE A 202 -13.99 -21.06 -2.08
CA ILE A 202 -14.99 -20.09 -2.56
C ILE A 202 -15.79 -19.52 -1.40
N ILE A 203 -16.26 -20.37 -0.47
CA ILE A 203 -16.97 -19.95 0.73
C ILE A 203 -16.08 -19.05 1.59
N LEU A 204 -14.82 -19.45 1.82
CA LEU A 204 -13.86 -18.64 2.56
C LEU A 204 -13.65 -17.27 1.91
N ALA A 205 -13.48 -17.23 0.59
CA ALA A 205 -13.33 -15.98 -0.16
C ALA A 205 -14.54 -15.06 -0.01
N LEU A 206 -15.76 -15.62 -0.10
CA LEU A 206 -17.00 -14.87 0.10
C LEU A 206 -17.15 -14.33 1.52
N VAL A 207 -16.82 -15.13 2.53
CA VAL A 207 -16.84 -14.71 3.94
C VAL A 207 -15.85 -13.58 4.17
N LEU A 208 -14.61 -13.73 3.70
CA LEU A 208 -13.57 -12.71 3.81
C LEU A 208 -13.97 -11.42 3.09
N PHE A 209 -14.53 -11.53 1.89
CA PHE A 209 -15.04 -10.37 1.14
C PHE A 209 -16.13 -9.64 1.92
N THR A 210 -17.09 -10.38 2.47
CA THR A 210 -18.20 -9.81 3.26
C THR A 210 -17.69 -9.10 4.51
N ILE A 211 -16.79 -9.74 5.26
CA ILE A 211 -16.17 -9.14 6.45
C ILE A 211 -15.40 -7.87 6.08
N ALA A 212 -14.69 -7.91 4.95
CA ALA A 212 -13.94 -6.77 4.46
C ALA A 212 -14.83 -5.57 4.11
N VAL A 213 -15.96 -5.81 3.43
CA VAL A 213 -16.93 -4.76 3.08
C VAL A 213 -17.58 -4.20 4.35
N ILE A 214 -18.04 -5.07 5.26
CA ILE A 214 -18.65 -4.64 6.54
C ILE A 214 -17.64 -3.84 7.36
N GLY A 215 -16.39 -4.29 7.48
CA GLY A 215 -15.35 -3.57 8.22
C GLY A 215 -15.11 -2.16 7.69
N LYS A 216 -15.09 -1.98 6.36
CA LYS A 216 -14.95 -0.65 5.74
C LYS A 216 -16.21 0.22 5.91
N LEU A 217 -17.40 -0.35 5.84
CA LEU A 217 -18.64 0.38 6.15
C LEU A 217 -18.64 0.88 7.60
N VAL A 218 -18.26 0.01 8.53
CA VAL A 218 -18.18 0.35 9.96
C VAL A 218 -17.11 1.42 10.23
N SER A 219 -16.00 1.45 9.45
CA SER A 219 -14.97 2.48 9.60
C SER A 219 -15.50 3.90 9.39
N GLY A 220 -16.55 4.08 8.57
CA GLY A 220 -17.25 5.36 8.42
C GLY A 220 -17.88 5.88 9.72
N LEU A 221 -18.18 4.99 10.68
CA LEU A 221 -18.66 5.38 11.99
C LEU A 221 -17.56 6.06 12.83
N GLY A 222 -16.27 5.86 12.51
CA GLY A 222 -15.15 6.53 13.18
C GLY A 222 -15.18 8.08 13.07
N ALA A 223 -15.93 8.63 12.13
CA ALA A 223 -16.14 10.08 11.98
C ALA A 223 -17.20 10.63 12.97
N PHE A 224 -17.15 10.21 14.25
CA PHE A 224 -18.18 10.57 15.25
C PHE A 224 -18.29 12.07 15.51
N SER A 225 -17.20 12.79 15.47
CA SER A 225 -17.11 14.19 15.87
C SER A 225 -17.36 15.19 14.74
N ILE A 226 -17.56 14.71 13.51
CA ILE A 226 -17.64 15.56 12.31
C ILE A 226 -19.06 15.48 11.73
N ARG A 227 -19.61 16.63 11.36
CA ARG A 227 -20.88 16.73 10.64
C ARG A 227 -20.68 16.34 9.17
N ALA A 228 -20.49 15.04 8.93
CA ALA A 228 -20.30 14.43 7.62
C ALA A 228 -21.18 13.19 7.48
N ASN A 229 -21.54 12.82 6.27
CA ASN A 229 -22.34 11.63 6.03
C ASN A 229 -21.47 10.37 6.19
N LYS A 230 -21.68 9.66 7.32
CA LYS A 230 -20.90 8.46 7.70
C LYS A 230 -21.01 7.33 6.69
N LEU A 231 -22.19 7.17 6.05
CA LEU A 231 -22.39 6.17 5.01
C LEU A 231 -21.56 6.48 3.77
N VAL A 232 -21.50 7.75 3.36
CA VAL A 232 -20.68 8.17 2.22
C VAL A 232 -19.20 7.90 2.49
N ILE A 233 -18.72 8.15 3.73
CA ILE A 233 -17.34 7.85 4.12
C ILE A 233 -17.09 6.35 4.07
N GLY A 234 -17.95 5.53 4.68
CA GLY A 234 -17.81 4.07 4.68
C GLY A 234 -17.83 3.48 3.27
N ILE A 235 -18.79 3.88 2.44
CA ILE A 235 -18.90 3.42 1.04
C ILE A 235 -17.69 3.90 0.22
N GLY A 236 -17.25 5.13 0.41
CA GLY A 236 -16.09 5.69 -0.29
C GLY A 236 -14.76 4.99 0.04
N MET A 237 -14.70 4.24 1.15
CA MET A 237 -13.53 3.44 1.54
C MET A 237 -13.61 1.97 1.11
N ILE A 238 -14.73 1.52 0.50
CA ILE A 238 -14.89 0.14 0.00
C ILE A 238 -14.01 -0.14 -1.24
N PRO A 239 -13.85 0.81 -2.22
CA PRO A 239 -13.09 0.51 -3.42
C PRO A 239 -11.70 0.00 -3.09
N ARG A 240 -11.40 -1.21 -3.56
CA ARG A 240 -10.12 -1.88 -3.42
C ARG A 240 -9.51 -2.04 -4.80
N GLY A 241 -8.26 -1.79 -4.90
CA GLY A 241 -7.49 -2.07 -6.07
C GLY A 241 -6.09 -2.38 -5.56
N GLU A 242 -5.82 -3.62 -5.26
CA GLU A 242 -4.52 -4.03 -4.77
C GLU A 242 -3.51 -4.09 -5.90
N VAL A 243 -2.31 -3.69 -5.56
CA VAL A 243 -1.11 -3.87 -6.37
C VAL A 243 -0.43 -5.14 -5.89
#